data_0aefadd46d4c9e40e8d698cc6575a4e5
#
_entry.id   0aefadd46d4c9e40e8d698cc6575a4e5
#
_cell.length_a   1.000
_cell.length_b   1.000
_cell.length_c   1.000
_cell.angle_alpha   90.00
_cell.angle_beta   90.00
_cell.angle_gamma   90.00
#
_symmetry.space_group_name_H-M   'P 1'
#
loop_
_entity.id
_entity.type
_entity.pdbx_description
1 polymer ?
#
loop_
_entity_poly.entity_id
_entity_poly.type
_entity_poly.pdbx_seq_one_letter_code
_entity_poly.pdbx_strand_id
1 'polypeptide(L)'
;SFPTRRSSDLQIATGTACHLDAHMVHDALHHMALDGVDVVFIENVGNLVCPASFDLGHHQNVTLLSATEGDDKPAKYPVMFRAADLLLLTKADLLEVLDDFDPARAEHCLRQLASEAPVLTASARRPEGLDGWLSWLEETLTAHRERVAAEATTRPTLDPAGHELHHHDHGHGHGHTHPHGHHHPEPA
;
A
#
# COMPACT_ATOMS: atom_id res chain seq x y z
N SER A 1 -0.31 -4.27 25.61
CA SER A 1 -0.91 -2.94 25.74
C SER A 1 0.02 -1.94 25.10
N PHE A 2 -0.32 -1.47 23.90
CA PHE A 2 0.42 -0.39 23.27
C PHE A 2 0.33 0.87 24.16
N PRO A 3 1.45 1.48 24.53
CA PRO A 3 1.40 2.75 25.21
C PRO A 3 0.74 3.77 24.28
N THR A 4 -0.26 4.48 24.78
CA THR A 4 -0.90 5.61 24.10
C THR A 4 0.14 6.72 23.89
N ARG A 5 0.94 6.62 22.81
CA ARG A 5 1.72 7.73 22.29
C ARG A 5 0.85 8.51 21.31
N ARG A 6 1.02 9.82 21.28
CA ARG A 6 0.37 10.69 20.31
C ARG A 6 0.61 10.13 18.91
N SER A 7 -0.46 9.75 18.20
CA SER A 7 -0.40 9.55 16.76
C SER A 7 -0.23 10.92 16.10
N SER A 8 0.73 11.03 15.20
CA SER A 8 0.81 12.18 14.30
C SER A 8 0.25 11.74 12.96
N ASP A 9 -0.75 12.44 12.46
CA ASP A 9 -1.34 12.19 11.16
C ASP A 9 -0.77 13.19 10.15
N LEU A 10 -0.39 12.72 8.97
CA LEU A 10 0.01 13.55 7.85
C LEU A 10 -0.82 13.18 6.63
N GLN A 11 -1.48 14.16 6.05
CA GLN A 11 -2.25 13.99 4.84
C GLN A 11 -1.38 14.30 3.61
N ILE A 12 -1.32 13.34 2.69
CA ILE A 12 -0.63 13.50 1.40
C ILE A 12 -1.66 13.89 0.34
N ALA A 13 -1.45 15.02 -0.33
CA ALA A 13 -2.27 15.43 -1.46
C ALA A 13 -1.74 14.79 -2.74
N THR A 14 -2.52 13.90 -3.34
CA THR A 14 -2.13 13.21 -4.59
C THR A 14 -2.44 14.02 -5.85
N GLY A 15 -3.05 15.20 -5.72
CA GLY A 15 -3.49 16.00 -6.85
C GLY A 15 -4.50 15.25 -7.73
N THR A 16 -4.13 14.97 -8.96
CA THR A 16 -4.97 14.20 -9.92
C THR A 16 -4.64 12.71 -9.93
N ALA A 17 -3.63 12.25 -9.16
CA ALA A 17 -3.25 10.85 -9.12
C ALA A 17 -4.26 10.01 -8.31
N CYS A 18 -4.53 8.80 -8.78
CA CYS A 18 -5.45 7.84 -8.15
C CYS A 18 -4.74 6.86 -7.20
N HIS A 19 -3.47 7.09 -6.87
CA HIS A 19 -2.65 6.28 -5.98
C HIS A 19 -1.54 7.13 -5.34
N LEU A 20 -0.96 6.60 -4.26
CA LEU A 20 0.32 7.07 -3.73
C LEU A 20 1.46 6.38 -4.49
N ASP A 21 2.60 7.04 -4.59
CA ASP A 21 3.87 6.44 -5.00
C ASP A 21 4.91 6.51 -3.89
N ALA A 22 6.01 5.79 -4.07
CA ALA A 22 7.07 5.69 -3.06
C ALA A 22 7.72 7.05 -2.75
N HIS A 23 7.80 7.96 -3.73
CA HIS A 23 8.38 9.28 -3.54
C HIS A 23 7.49 10.16 -2.65
N MET A 24 6.18 10.16 -2.88
CA MET A 24 5.23 10.87 -2.02
C MET A 24 5.30 10.38 -0.57
N VAL A 25 5.42 9.07 -0.37
CA VAL A 25 5.55 8.46 0.97
C VAL A 25 6.88 8.85 1.61
N HIS A 26 7.98 8.78 0.87
CA HIS A 26 9.31 9.19 1.33
C HIS A 26 9.30 10.63 1.81
N ASP A 27 8.81 11.56 1.01
CA ASP A 27 8.71 12.98 1.35
C ASP A 27 7.85 13.20 2.62
N ALA A 28 6.73 12.48 2.73
CA ALA A 28 5.87 12.56 3.89
C ALA A 28 6.58 12.10 5.17
N LEU A 29 7.33 10.99 5.11
CA LEU A 29 8.08 10.47 6.25
C LEU A 29 9.14 11.45 6.76
N HIS A 30 9.77 12.23 5.89
CA HIS A 30 10.72 13.29 6.30
C HIS A 30 10.08 14.43 7.10
N HIS A 31 8.77 14.63 6.96
CA HIS A 31 8.01 15.64 7.70
C HIS A 31 7.38 15.11 8.99
N MET A 32 7.54 13.83 9.29
CA MET A 32 6.99 13.19 10.48
C MET A 32 8.05 13.02 11.57
N ALA A 33 7.67 13.26 12.82
CA ALA A 33 8.50 12.92 13.97
C ALA A 33 8.37 11.41 14.26
N LEU A 34 9.32 10.61 13.77
CA LEU A 34 9.28 9.15 13.87
C LEU A 34 9.99 8.59 15.11
N ASP A 35 10.58 9.44 15.96
CA ASP A 35 11.25 9.01 17.17
C ASP A 35 10.32 8.25 18.12
N GLY A 36 10.62 6.97 18.33
CA GLY A 36 9.85 6.09 19.19
C GLY A 36 8.50 5.67 18.61
N VAL A 37 8.32 5.79 17.29
CA VAL A 37 7.23 5.21 16.54
C VAL A 37 7.59 3.76 16.20
N ASP A 38 6.72 2.82 16.57
CA ASP A 38 6.91 1.40 16.30
C ASP A 38 6.30 0.98 14.96
N VAL A 39 5.19 1.61 14.57
CA VAL A 39 4.42 1.28 13.36
C VAL A 39 3.97 2.57 12.67
N VAL A 40 4.12 2.61 11.36
CA VAL A 40 3.55 3.64 10.48
C VAL A 40 2.52 2.99 9.59
N PHE A 41 1.32 3.55 9.57
CA PHE A 41 0.26 3.14 8.64
C PHE A 41 0.25 4.10 7.45
N ILE A 42 0.31 3.52 6.25
CA ILE A 42 0.17 4.25 4.99
C ILE A 42 -1.18 3.89 4.41
N GLU A 43 -2.15 4.81 4.51
CA GLU A 43 -3.44 4.64 3.88
C GLU A 43 -3.38 5.13 2.43
N ASN A 44 -3.59 4.22 1.49
CA ASN A 44 -3.63 4.56 0.08
C ASN A 44 -5.01 5.06 -0.35
N VAL A 45 -5.12 5.62 -1.56
CA VAL A 45 -6.39 6.04 -2.14
C VAL A 45 -7.34 4.84 -2.24
N GLY A 46 -8.60 5.05 -1.87
CA GLY A 46 -9.62 3.99 -1.78
C GLY A 46 -10.07 3.45 -3.13
N ASN A 47 -9.17 2.79 -3.88
CA ASN A 47 -9.50 2.01 -5.06
C ASN A 47 -8.69 0.72 -5.12
N LEU A 48 -9.20 -0.31 -5.82
CA LEU A 48 -8.60 -1.65 -5.85
C LEU A 48 -7.77 -1.92 -7.13
N VAL A 49 -7.48 -0.91 -7.94
CA VAL A 49 -6.78 -1.06 -9.22
C VAL A 49 -5.42 -0.39 -9.17
N CYS A 50 -5.40 0.94 -9.14
CA CYS A 50 -4.14 1.69 -9.23
C CYS A 50 -3.16 1.40 -8.09
N PRO A 51 -3.56 1.41 -6.80
CA PRO A 51 -2.65 1.15 -5.69
C PRO A 51 -1.97 -0.23 -5.73
N ALA A 52 -2.61 -1.22 -6.33
CA ALA A 52 -2.08 -2.58 -6.44
C ALA A 52 -0.82 -2.70 -7.31
N SER A 53 -0.53 -1.69 -8.14
CA SER A 53 0.57 -1.71 -9.11
C SER A 53 1.80 -0.96 -8.65
N PHE A 54 1.75 -0.31 -7.48
CA PHE A 54 2.83 0.56 -6.99
C PHE A 54 3.32 0.09 -5.62
N ASP A 55 4.60 -0.28 -5.57
CA ASP A 55 5.29 -0.56 -4.32
C ASP A 55 5.62 0.76 -3.62
N LEU A 56 5.24 0.88 -2.36
CA LEU A 56 5.50 2.05 -1.52
C LEU A 56 6.72 1.87 -0.61
N GLY A 57 7.42 0.73 -0.68
CA GLY A 57 8.52 0.37 0.21
C GLY A 57 8.07 -0.06 1.62
N HIS A 58 6.81 -0.42 1.79
CA HIS A 58 6.24 -0.87 3.07
C HIS A 58 6.55 -2.35 3.35
N HIS A 59 6.48 -2.75 4.63
CA HIS A 59 6.82 -4.10 5.07
C HIS A 59 5.67 -5.09 4.93
N GLN A 60 4.43 -4.62 4.99
CA GLN A 60 3.23 -5.44 4.96
C GLN A 60 2.13 -4.75 4.17
N ASN A 61 1.42 -5.52 3.38
CA ASN A 61 0.24 -5.11 2.61
C ASN A 61 -1.02 -5.64 3.30
N VAL A 62 -1.82 -4.75 3.86
CA VAL A 62 -3.10 -5.12 4.45
C VAL A 62 -4.23 -4.67 3.53
N THR A 63 -4.92 -5.64 2.94
CA THR A 63 -6.08 -5.35 2.10
C THR A 63 -7.35 -5.39 2.94
N LEU A 64 -8.12 -4.31 2.93
CA LEU A 64 -9.39 -4.21 3.63
C LEU A 64 -10.54 -4.56 2.69
N LEU A 65 -11.43 -5.44 3.14
CA LEU A 65 -12.68 -5.76 2.46
C LEU A 65 -13.84 -5.56 3.42
N SER A 66 -14.69 -4.59 3.10
CA SER A 66 -15.88 -4.37 3.93
C SER A 66 -16.97 -5.38 3.61
N ALA A 67 -17.65 -5.89 4.65
CA ALA A 67 -18.81 -6.78 4.48
C ALA A 67 -19.92 -6.18 3.59
N THR A 68 -19.93 -4.87 3.38
CA THR A 68 -20.91 -4.17 2.52
C THR A 68 -20.49 -4.07 1.04
N GLU A 69 -19.32 -4.60 0.66
CA GLU A 69 -18.79 -4.43 -0.71
C GLU A 69 -18.95 -5.66 -1.62
N GLY A 70 -19.20 -6.82 -1.05
CA GLY A 70 -19.35 -8.09 -1.74
C GLY A 70 -18.12 -9.00 -1.60
N ASP A 71 -18.40 -10.28 -1.38
CA ASP A 71 -17.44 -11.35 -1.13
C ASP A 71 -16.70 -11.84 -2.39
N ASP A 72 -17.13 -11.39 -3.57
CA ASP A 72 -16.51 -11.70 -4.86
C ASP A 72 -15.41 -10.71 -5.29
N LYS A 73 -15.12 -9.70 -4.45
CA LYS A 73 -14.07 -8.69 -4.72
C LYS A 73 -12.69 -9.30 -4.99
N PRO A 74 -12.22 -10.35 -4.27
CA PRO A 74 -10.94 -10.97 -4.59
C PRO A 74 -10.87 -11.50 -6.01
N ALA A 75 -11.94 -12.09 -6.51
CA ALA A 75 -12.01 -12.58 -7.89
C ALA A 75 -12.05 -11.44 -8.93
N LYS A 76 -12.68 -10.31 -8.59
CA LYS A 76 -12.80 -9.14 -9.48
C LYS A 76 -11.52 -8.31 -9.56
N TYR A 77 -10.73 -8.25 -8.48
CA TYR A 77 -9.52 -7.41 -8.37
C TYR A 77 -8.29 -8.25 -7.98
N PRO A 78 -7.92 -9.26 -8.77
CA PRO A 78 -6.95 -10.28 -8.37
C PRO A 78 -5.56 -9.72 -8.03
N VAL A 79 -5.14 -8.62 -8.63
CA VAL A 79 -3.80 -8.04 -8.40
C VAL A 79 -3.68 -7.55 -6.96
N MET A 80 -4.66 -6.79 -6.48
CA MET A 80 -4.69 -6.25 -5.11
C MET A 80 -4.69 -7.37 -4.08
N PHE A 81 -5.58 -8.36 -4.24
CA PHE A 81 -5.73 -9.41 -3.25
C PHE A 81 -4.59 -10.44 -3.28
N ARG A 82 -3.93 -10.64 -4.42
CA ARG A 82 -2.74 -11.49 -4.50
C ARG A 82 -1.54 -10.89 -3.77
N ALA A 83 -1.41 -9.56 -3.78
CA ALA A 83 -0.34 -8.83 -3.12
C ALA A 83 -0.55 -8.66 -1.61
N ALA A 84 -1.70 -9.07 -1.07
CA ALA A 84 -2.01 -8.91 0.34
C ALA A 84 -1.20 -9.88 1.22
N ASP A 85 -0.62 -9.38 2.29
CA ASP A 85 -0.05 -10.16 3.40
C ASP A 85 -1.11 -10.48 4.46
N LEU A 86 -2.20 -9.72 4.47
CA LEU A 86 -3.39 -9.94 5.29
C LEU A 86 -4.63 -9.45 4.55
N LEU A 87 -5.70 -10.25 4.56
CA LEU A 87 -7.05 -9.80 4.22
C LEU A 87 -7.83 -9.52 5.50
N LEU A 88 -8.22 -8.26 5.70
CA LEU A 88 -9.00 -7.84 6.86
C LEU A 88 -10.45 -7.57 6.44
N LEU A 89 -11.36 -8.46 6.84
CA LEU A 89 -12.80 -8.31 6.62
C LEU A 89 -13.36 -7.35 7.65
N THR A 90 -13.68 -6.15 7.23
CA THR A 90 -14.14 -5.06 8.10
C THR A 90 -15.64 -5.01 8.21
N LYS A 91 -16.15 -4.31 9.23
CA LYS A 91 -17.58 -4.21 9.58
C LYS A 91 -18.21 -5.59 9.86
N ALA A 92 -17.43 -6.48 10.49
CA ALA A 92 -17.88 -7.84 10.81
C ALA A 92 -19.12 -7.89 11.69
N ASP A 93 -19.45 -6.82 12.41
CA ASP A 93 -20.71 -6.66 13.13
C ASP A 93 -21.94 -6.70 12.23
N LEU A 94 -21.81 -6.45 10.95
CA LEU A 94 -22.90 -6.50 9.97
C LEU A 94 -23.14 -7.91 9.41
N LEU A 95 -22.23 -8.87 9.58
CA LEU A 95 -22.36 -10.23 9.06
C LEU A 95 -23.60 -10.96 9.57
N GLU A 96 -24.11 -10.56 10.74
CA GLU A 96 -25.32 -11.16 11.33
C GLU A 96 -26.62 -10.69 10.63
N VAL A 97 -26.55 -9.61 9.86
CA VAL A 97 -27.72 -8.97 9.23
C VAL A 97 -27.60 -8.84 7.71
N LEU A 98 -26.46 -9.19 7.14
CA LEU A 98 -26.23 -9.20 5.70
C LEU A 98 -26.34 -10.64 5.17
N ASP A 99 -27.29 -10.87 4.27
CA ASP A 99 -27.53 -12.19 3.66
C ASP A 99 -26.68 -12.41 2.39
N ASP A 100 -26.04 -11.36 1.88
CA ASP A 100 -25.34 -11.34 0.59
C ASP A 100 -23.80 -11.34 0.72
N PHE A 101 -23.25 -11.45 1.92
CA PHE A 101 -21.82 -11.56 2.16
C PHE A 101 -21.46 -12.81 2.95
N ASP A 102 -20.68 -13.68 2.34
CA ASP A 102 -20.12 -14.89 2.96
C ASP A 102 -18.59 -14.78 3.12
N PRO A 103 -18.07 -14.67 4.37
CA PRO A 103 -16.62 -14.66 4.61
C PRO A 103 -15.89 -15.87 4.04
N ALA A 104 -16.51 -17.06 4.05
CA ALA A 104 -15.91 -18.27 3.51
C ALA A 104 -15.78 -18.20 1.99
N ARG A 105 -16.71 -17.55 1.31
CA ARG A 105 -16.64 -17.30 -0.14
C ARG A 105 -15.54 -16.29 -0.46
N ALA A 106 -15.41 -15.22 0.31
CA ALA A 106 -14.32 -14.25 0.14
C ALA A 106 -12.95 -14.93 0.30
N GLU A 107 -12.78 -15.75 1.33
CA GLU A 107 -11.57 -16.54 1.55
C GLU A 107 -11.33 -17.53 0.40
N HIS A 108 -12.34 -18.27 -0.04
CA HIS A 108 -12.23 -19.18 -1.16
C HIS A 108 -11.72 -18.47 -2.42
N CYS A 109 -12.29 -17.31 -2.75
CA CYS A 109 -11.83 -16.50 -3.88
C CYS A 109 -10.37 -16.05 -3.71
N LEU A 110 -9.94 -15.70 -2.49
CA LEU A 110 -8.55 -15.37 -2.19
C LEU A 110 -7.61 -16.56 -2.44
N ARG A 111 -7.98 -17.75 -1.96
CA ARG A 111 -7.17 -18.98 -2.18
C ARG A 111 -7.04 -19.36 -3.65
N GLN A 112 -8.04 -19.08 -4.47
CA GLN A 112 -7.96 -19.26 -5.93
C GLN A 112 -6.89 -18.39 -6.59
N LEU A 113 -6.44 -17.32 -5.96
CA LEU A 113 -5.35 -16.46 -6.41
C LEU A 113 -3.97 -16.98 -6.00
N ALA A 114 -3.87 -18.18 -5.42
CA ALA A 114 -2.66 -18.73 -4.81
C ALA A 114 -2.09 -17.84 -3.69
N SER A 115 -2.95 -17.13 -2.97
CA SER A 115 -2.57 -16.31 -1.81
C SER A 115 -2.73 -17.11 -0.52
N GLU A 116 -1.66 -17.14 0.28
CA GLU A 116 -1.62 -17.76 1.62
C GLU A 116 -1.94 -16.74 2.74
N ALA A 117 -2.27 -15.49 2.38
CA ALA A 117 -2.55 -14.43 3.35
C ALA A 117 -3.63 -14.87 4.34
N PRO A 118 -3.44 -14.68 5.64
CA PRO A 118 -4.49 -14.94 6.62
C PRO A 118 -5.70 -14.03 6.36
N VAL A 119 -6.87 -14.51 6.77
CA VAL A 119 -8.12 -13.76 6.70
C VAL A 119 -8.60 -13.52 8.11
N LEU A 120 -8.70 -12.28 8.52
CA LEU A 120 -9.20 -11.88 9.83
C LEU A 120 -10.47 -11.04 9.67
N THR A 121 -11.36 -11.15 10.67
CA THR A 121 -12.53 -10.28 10.76
C THR A 121 -12.27 -9.17 11.77
N ALA A 122 -12.79 -7.97 11.50
CA ALA A 122 -12.65 -6.82 12.37
C ALA A 122 -13.96 -6.00 12.45
N SER A 123 -14.24 -5.48 13.63
CA SER A 123 -15.30 -4.50 13.84
C SER A 123 -14.82 -3.42 14.80
N ALA A 124 -14.83 -2.18 14.35
CA ALA A 124 -14.52 -1.03 15.19
C ALA A 124 -15.67 -0.67 16.17
N ARG A 125 -16.83 -1.33 16.04
CA ARG A 125 -18.00 -1.08 16.89
C ARG A 125 -18.07 -1.96 18.14
N ARG A 126 -17.29 -3.06 18.17
CA ARG A 126 -17.24 -4.00 19.30
C ARG A 126 -15.86 -3.92 19.96
N PRO A 127 -15.75 -3.86 21.30
CA PRO A 127 -14.46 -3.77 22.00
C PRO A 127 -13.50 -4.90 21.63
N GLU A 128 -14.00 -6.13 21.50
CA GLU A 128 -13.26 -7.33 21.13
C GLU A 128 -13.03 -7.45 19.60
N GLY A 129 -13.65 -6.60 18.82
CA GLY A 129 -13.69 -6.70 17.37
C GLY A 129 -12.38 -6.41 16.67
N LEU A 130 -11.36 -5.95 17.40
CA LEU A 130 -10.02 -5.65 16.88
C LEU A 130 -8.92 -6.55 17.45
N ASP A 131 -9.23 -7.46 18.37
CA ASP A 131 -8.23 -8.25 19.07
C ASP A 131 -7.39 -9.11 18.12
N GLY A 132 -8.00 -9.76 17.15
CA GLY A 132 -7.29 -10.54 16.13
C GLY A 132 -6.35 -9.70 15.28
N TRP A 133 -6.77 -8.51 14.88
CA TRP A 133 -5.95 -7.54 14.16
C TRP A 133 -4.76 -7.08 14.99
N LEU A 134 -4.98 -6.72 16.26
CA LEU A 134 -3.91 -6.25 17.15
C LEU A 134 -2.89 -7.35 17.43
N SER A 135 -3.35 -8.60 17.66
CA SER A 135 -2.46 -9.75 17.83
C SER A 135 -1.58 -9.99 16.60
N TRP A 136 -2.17 -9.98 15.40
CA TRP A 136 -1.43 -10.14 14.15
C TRP A 136 -0.38 -9.03 13.97
N LEU A 137 -0.73 -7.79 14.31
CA LEU A 137 0.18 -6.65 14.21
C LEU A 137 1.37 -6.80 15.19
N GLU A 138 1.12 -7.19 16.43
CA GLU A 138 2.16 -7.43 17.44
C GLU A 138 3.10 -8.57 17.04
N GLU A 139 2.56 -9.68 16.55
CA GLU A 139 3.34 -10.82 16.06
C GLU A 139 4.21 -10.44 14.85
N THR A 140 3.63 -9.72 13.90
CA THR A 140 4.31 -9.26 12.70
C THR A 140 5.45 -8.30 13.03
N LEU A 141 5.20 -7.34 13.94
CA LEU A 141 6.22 -6.39 14.41
C LEU A 141 7.36 -7.12 15.12
N THR A 142 7.04 -8.10 15.98
CA THR A 142 8.02 -8.90 16.70
C THR A 142 8.89 -9.69 15.74
N ALA A 143 8.27 -10.42 14.82
CA ALA A 143 8.98 -11.20 13.81
C ALA A 143 9.86 -10.31 12.89
N HIS A 144 9.39 -9.11 12.55
CA HIS A 144 10.19 -8.15 11.78
C HIS A 144 11.43 -7.68 12.57
N ARG A 145 11.26 -7.34 13.84
CA ARG A 145 12.37 -6.91 14.71
C ARG A 145 13.43 -8.02 14.89
N GLU A 146 13.00 -9.26 15.02
CA GLU A 146 13.89 -10.42 15.09
C GLU A 146 14.70 -10.58 13.80
N ARG A 147 14.06 -10.44 12.63
CA ARG A 147 14.77 -10.48 11.34
C ARG A 147 15.78 -9.34 11.18
N VAL A 148 15.43 -8.14 11.63
CA VAL A 148 16.36 -7.00 11.63
C VAL A 148 17.54 -7.27 12.56
N ALA A 149 17.30 -7.80 13.75
CA ALA A 149 18.35 -8.13 14.72
C ALA A 149 19.28 -9.25 14.23
N ALA A 150 18.75 -10.19 13.46
CA ALA A 150 19.51 -11.26 12.83
C ALA A 150 20.17 -10.87 11.49
N GLU A 151 20.11 -9.59 11.09
CA GLU A 151 20.57 -9.07 9.79
C GLU A 151 19.97 -9.80 8.57
N ALA A 152 18.85 -10.49 8.78
CA ALA A 152 18.12 -11.21 7.74
C ALA A 152 17.26 -10.29 6.85
N THR A 153 17.17 -9.01 7.19
CA THR A 153 16.54 -7.96 6.38
C THR A 153 17.25 -6.64 6.62
N THR A 154 17.27 -5.78 5.61
CA THR A 154 17.85 -4.45 5.73
C THR A 154 16.95 -3.55 6.57
N ARG A 155 17.53 -2.82 7.53
CA ARG A 155 16.87 -1.64 8.08
C ARG A 155 16.74 -0.62 6.96
N PRO A 156 15.56 -0.07 6.72
CA PRO A 156 15.49 1.16 5.97
C PRO A 156 16.23 2.23 6.81
N THR A 157 17.45 2.54 6.41
CA THR A 157 18.17 3.68 6.97
C THR A 157 17.72 4.89 6.20
N LEU A 158 16.98 5.78 6.86
CA LEU A 158 16.92 7.16 6.42
C LEU A 158 18.36 7.67 6.57
N ASP A 159 19.03 7.92 5.44
CA ASP A 159 20.36 8.52 5.47
C ASP A 159 20.24 9.91 6.10
N PRO A 160 20.80 10.14 7.31
CA PRO A 160 20.72 11.45 7.95
C PRO A 160 21.47 12.54 7.17
N ALA A 161 22.29 12.17 6.20
CA ALA A 161 23.05 13.08 5.35
C ALA A 161 22.32 13.49 4.08
N GLY A 162 21.12 12.92 3.80
CA GLY A 162 20.31 13.31 2.63
C GLY A 162 21.11 13.23 1.33
N HIS A 163 21.81 12.12 1.11
CA HIS A 163 22.44 11.93 -0.19
C HIS A 163 21.34 11.94 -1.24
N GLU A 164 21.36 12.98 -2.03
CA GLU A 164 20.53 13.14 -3.21
C GLU A 164 20.53 11.81 -3.97
N LEU A 165 19.37 11.13 -3.98
CA LEU A 165 19.15 10.05 -4.90
C LEU A 165 19.56 10.59 -6.26
N HIS A 166 20.55 9.98 -6.88
CA HIS A 166 21.07 10.40 -8.18
C HIS A 166 19.89 10.69 -9.09
N HIS A 167 19.65 11.96 -9.34
CA HIS A 167 18.83 12.38 -10.44
C HIS A 167 19.47 11.75 -11.67
N HIS A 168 18.87 10.70 -12.19
CA HIS A 168 19.10 10.30 -13.55
C HIS A 168 18.54 11.44 -14.39
N ASP A 169 19.42 12.39 -14.69
CA ASP A 169 19.18 13.42 -15.69
C ASP A 169 18.95 12.69 -17.02
N HIS A 170 17.70 12.42 -17.31
CA HIS A 170 17.27 12.02 -18.63
C HIS A 170 17.32 13.27 -19.49
N GLY A 171 18.55 13.66 -19.87
CA GLY A 171 18.79 14.65 -20.88
C GLY A 171 18.14 14.22 -22.20
N HIS A 172 16.89 14.59 -22.37
CA HIS A 172 16.21 14.53 -23.66
C HIS A 172 16.81 15.60 -24.56
N GLY A 173 18.00 15.31 -25.09
CA GLY A 173 18.58 16.04 -26.18
C GLY A 173 17.83 15.73 -27.48
N HIS A 174 16.69 16.37 -27.70
CA HIS A 174 16.04 16.39 -29.00
C HIS A 174 16.76 17.41 -29.91
N GLY A 175 17.89 17.00 -30.45
CA GLY A 175 18.53 17.70 -31.58
C GLY A 175 17.87 17.26 -32.88
N HIS A 176 16.73 17.84 -33.25
CA HIS A 176 16.19 17.73 -34.59
C HIS A 176 16.76 18.90 -35.44
N THR A 177 17.89 18.70 -36.11
CA THR A 177 18.31 19.51 -37.22
C THR A 177 17.64 18.96 -38.48
N HIS A 178 16.63 19.65 -38.96
CA HIS A 178 16.09 19.45 -40.31
C HIS A 178 16.84 20.34 -41.27
N PRO A 179 17.52 19.82 -42.33
CA PRO A 179 17.97 20.63 -43.44
C PRO A 179 16.80 20.86 -44.41
N HIS A 180 16.28 22.06 -44.44
CA HIS A 180 15.38 22.51 -45.51
C HIS A 180 16.17 22.77 -46.79
N GLY A 181 16.11 21.82 -47.72
CA GLY A 181 16.53 22.05 -49.10
C GLY A 181 15.29 22.38 -49.95
N HIS A 182 15.11 23.65 -50.23
CA HIS A 182 14.15 24.09 -51.24
C HIS A 182 14.80 23.96 -52.64
N HIS A 183 14.30 23.05 -53.46
CA HIS A 183 14.49 23.07 -54.89
C HIS A 183 13.14 23.37 -55.54
N HIS A 184 13.04 24.56 -56.14
CA HIS A 184 12.01 24.89 -57.10
C HIS A 184 12.51 24.48 -58.49
N PRO A 185 11.73 23.79 -59.32
CA PRO A 185 11.89 23.82 -60.77
C PRO A 185 11.00 24.90 -61.37
N GLU A 186 11.58 25.75 -62.18
CA GLU A 186 10.84 26.68 -63.08
C GLU A 186 10.21 25.92 -64.26
N PRO A 187 9.10 26.46 -64.80
CA PRO A 187 8.43 25.88 -65.98
C PRO A 187 9.00 26.37 -67.30
N ALA A 188 9.05 25.45 -68.25
CA ALA A 188 9.12 25.75 -69.65
C ALA A 188 7.80 25.36 -70.32
#